data_4177ae38f512a7cfaf92761c36eac511
#
_entry.id   4177ae38f512a7cfaf92761c36eac511
#
_cell.length_a   1.000
_cell.length_b   1.000
_cell.length_c   1.000
_cell.angle_alpha   90.00
_cell.angle_beta   90.00
_cell.angle_gamma   90.00
#
_symmetry.space_group_name_H-M   'P 1'
#
loop_
_entity.id
_entity.type
_entity.pdbx_description
1 polymer ?
#
loop_
_entity_poly.entity_id
_entity_poly.type
_entity_poly.pdbx_seq_one_letter_code
_entity_poly.pdbx_strand_id
1 'polypeptide(L)'
;AGYELDYELVKPYLHSDGVRRNMGIKYHAITDKKGTFKAVYDPDAAYGRAKEHAYNFVYNRSKQIEFLASKMKYRKPIVVSPYDAELYGHWWYEGPIFLEWVFRATAESNFSMITPYQYLERYPTNQIVDVSMSSWGANGYYDVWIDGSNDYVYRHLHKAAQKMIEVANGREPYNELEYRALNQMARELMMAQTSCWEFIMYTGTMVGYAHKKVSDHVHRLFKLYEDFKNGTLDESWVAEIESRDNIFPEIEYRMYRTSWL
;
A
#
# COMPACT_ATOMS: atom_id res chain seq x y z
N ALA A 1 7.18 12.54 -19.92
CA ALA A 1 7.88 13.33 -20.41
C ALA A 1 9.18 13.45 -19.73
N GLY A 2 10.04 13.04 -20.00
CA GLY A 2 11.18 12.90 -19.61
C GLY A 2 12.08 13.71 -19.78
N TYR A 3 12.74 13.89 -19.49
CA TYR A 3 13.49 13.92 -19.19
C TYR A 3 14.69 13.74 -19.15
N GLU A 4 15.21 14.16 -19.36
CA GLU A 4 16.37 14.23 -19.93
C GLU A 4 17.34 14.72 -18.91
N LEU A 5 17.53 13.92 -17.89
CA LEU A 5 18.74 13.89 -17.10
C LEU A 5 19.86 13.40 -17.97
N ASP A 6 20.96 14.10 -18.00
CA ASP A 6 22.20 13.53 -18.51
C ASP A 6 22.44 12.20 -17.78
N TYR A 7 22.41 11.11 -18.52
CA TYR A 7 22.54 9.76 -17.96
C TYR A 7 23.87 9.59 -17.21
N GLU A 8 24.94 10.18 -17.70
CA GLU A 8 26.24 10.06 -17.04
C GLU A 8 26.28 10.75 -15.67
N LEU A 9 25.46 11.79 -15.47
CA LEU A 9 25.33 12.45 -14.16
C LEU A 9 24.67 11.53 -13.13
N VAL A 10 23.69 10.75 -13.53
CA VAL A 10 22.89 9.91 -12.61
C VAL A 10 23.38 8.47 -12.52
N LYS A 11 24.11 8.00 -13.51
CA LYS A 11 24.67 6.64 -13.57
C LYS A 11 25.39 6.18 -12.30
N PRO A 12 26.20 7.00 -11.60
CA PRO A 12 26.83 6.58 -10.34
C PRO A 12 25.87 6.23 -9.22
N TYR A 13 24.62 6.69 -9.30
CA TYR A 13 23.57 6.49 -8.29
C TYR A 13 22.57 5.40 -8.70
N LEU A 14 22.75 4.79 -9.86
CA LEU A 14 21.91 3.70 -10.35
C LEU A 14 22.45 2.34 -9.94
N HIS A 15 21.60 1.32 -10.09
CA HIS A 15 22.03 -0.06 -9.92
C HIS A 15 23.21 -0.38 -10.86
N SER A 16 24.16 -1.14 -10.34
CA SER A 16 25.40 -1.55 -11.05
C SER A 16 25.19 -2.60 -12.16
N ASP A 17 23.94 -2.94 -12.49
CA ASP A 17 23.60 -3.93 -13.52
C ASP A 17 23.82 -3.43 -14.96
N GLY A 18 24.21 -2.16 -15.12
CA GLY A 18 24.48 -1.55 -16.43
C GLY A 18 23.24 -1.27 -17.28
N VAL A 19 22.05 -1.54 -16.80
CA VAL A 19 20.82 -1.34 -17.55
C VAL A 19 20.38 0.12 -17.47
N ARG A 20 20.28 0.79 -18.63
CA ARG A 20 19.74 2.15 -18.69
C ARG A 20 18.23 2.13 -18.44
N ARG A 21 17.78 2.84 -17.40
CA ARG A 21 16.36 2.97 -17.03
C ARG A 21 15.93 4.42 -17.05
N ASN A 22 14.64 4.62 -17.35
CA ASN A 22 14.03 5.93 -17.13
C ASN A 22 13.96 6.22 -15.64
N MET A 23 14.34 7.43 -15.25
CA MET A 23 14.31 7.88 -13.89
C MET A 23 13.02 8.66 -13.59
N GLY A 24 12.49 8.49 -12.38
CA GLY A 24 11.30 9.22 -11.93
C GLY A 24 11.55 10.69 -11.59
N ILE A 25 12.81 11.14 -11.59
CA ILE A 25 13.17 12.53 -11.29
C ILE A 25 12.75 13.45 -12.43
N LYS A 26 12.03 14.51 -12.10
CA LYS A 26 11.51 15.48 -13.04
C LYS A 26 12.11 16.85 -12.75
N TYR A 27 12.77 17.45 -13.77
CA TYR A 27 13.36 18.78 -13.65
C TYR A 27 12.43 19.91 -14.08
N HIS A 28 11.33 19.58 -14.74
CA HIS A 28 10.47 20.56 -15.36
C HIS A 28 9.08 20.55 -14.76
N ALA A 29 8.51 21.71 -14.59
CA ALA A 29 7.11 21.88 -14.23
C ALA A 29 6.20 21.36 -15.34
N ILE A 30 5.03 20.83 -14.98
CA ILE A 30 3.97 20.52 -15.96
C ILE A 30 3.24 21.82 -16.27
N THR A 31 3.76 22.57 -17.25
CA THR A 31 3.17 23.85 -17.67
C THR A 31 2.05 23.65 -18.68
N ASP A 32 2.22 22.73 -19.62
CA ASP A 32 1.21 22.34 -20.60
C ASP A 32 1.37 20.86 -20.94
N LYS A 33 0.25 20.13 -20.98
CA LYS A 33 0.25 18.70 -21.36
C LYS A 33 0.55 18.47 -22.84
N LYS A 34 0.22 19.44 -23.70
CA LYS A 34 0.34 19.34 -25.16
C LYS A 34 1.51 20.14 -25.75
N GLY A 35 1.99 21.14 -25.01
CA GLY A 35 3.06 22.02 -25.46
C GLY A 35 4.45 21.39 -25.33
N THR A 36 5.36 21.84 -26.16
CA THR A 36 6.78 21.44 -26.13
C THR A 36 7.57 22.23 -25.08
N PHE A 37 7.07 23.40 -24.70
CA PHE A 37 7.74 24.25 -23.72
C PHE A 37 7.51 23.68 -22.30
N LYS A 38 8.60 23.51 -21.57
CA LYS A 38 8.60 23.08 -20.17
C LYS A 38 9.44 24.07 -19.36
N ALA A 39 8.80 24.77 -18.44
CA ALA A 39 9.51 25.61 -17.48
C ALA A 39 10.34 24.76 -16.52
N VAL A 40 11.43 25.30 -16.00
CA VAL A 40 12.19 24.66 -14.93
C VAL A 40 11.29 24.51 -13.70
N TYR A 41 11.44 23.41 -12.96
CA TYR A 41 10.71 23.19 -11.74
C TYR A 41 11.11 24.23 -10.67
N ASP A 42 10.13 24.90 -10.12
CA ASP A 42 10.26 25.87 -9.04
C ASP A 42 9.51 25.34 -7.80
N PRO A 43 10.24 24.99 -6.73
CA PRO A 43 9.63 24.44 -5.51
C PRO A 43 8.64 25.38 -4.84
N ASP A 44 8.88 26.68 -4.82
CA ASP A 44 8.00 27.66 -4.18
C ASP A 44 6.69 27.83 -4.97
N ALA A 45 6.80 27.88 -6.30
CA ALA A 45 5.63 27.90 -7.17
C ALA A 45 4.83 26.58 -7.05
N ALA A 46 5.50 25.44 -6.95
CA ALA A 46 4.85 24.14 -6.76
C ALA A 46 4.14 24.04 -5.41
N TYR A 47 4.77 24.54 -4.33
CA TYR A 47 4.16 24.62 -3.01
C TYR A 47 2.89 25.49 -3.04
N GLY A 48 2.98 26.69 -3.62
CA GLY A 48 1.84 27.59 -3.79
C GLY A 48 0.69 26.94 -4.56
N ARG A 49 1.01 26.20 -5.62
CA ARG A 49 0.02 25.49 -6.44
C ARG A 49 -0.62 24.33 -5.68
N ALA A 50 0.15 23.55 -4.93
CA ALA A 50 -0.39 22.46 -4.11
C ALA A 50 -1.36 22.98 -3.05
N LYS A 51 -1.02 24.11 -2.41
CA LYS A 51 -1.91 24.83 -1.49
C LYS A 51 -3.21 25.28 -2.16
N GLU A 52 -3.13 25.96 -3.30
CA GLU A 52 -4.30 26.40 -4.07
C GLU A 52 -5.23 25.22 -4.42
N HIS A 53 -4.65 24.10 -4.87
CA HIS A 53 -5.40 22.89 -5.19
C HIS A 53 -6.10 22.31 -3.96
N ALA A 54 -5.46 22.35 -2.80
CA ALA A 54 -6.06 21.88 -1.55
C ALA A 54 -7.27 22.72 -1.14
N TYR A 55 -7.18 24.06 -1.19
CA TYR A 55 -8.32 24.94 -0.95
C TYR A 55 -9.45 24.72 -1.95
N ASN A 56 -9.13 24.55 -3.23
CA ASN A 56 -10.11 24.23 -4.27
C ASN A 56 -10.80 22.88 -3.98
N PHE A 57 -10.04 21.86 -3.59
CA PHE A 57 -10.59 20.56 -3.21
C PHE A 57 -11.58 20.69 -2.05
N VAL A 58 -11.18 21.37 -0.97
CA VAL A 58 -12.03 21.58 0.22
C VAL A 58 -13.29 22.39 -0.13
N TYR A 59 -13.15 23.46 -0.91
CA TYR A 59 -14.29 24.24 -1.39
C TYR A 59 -15.30 23.37 -2.15
N ASN A 60 -14.84 22.55 -3.08
CA ASN A 60 -15.72 21.66 -3.85
C ASN A 60 -16.38 20.61 -2.97
N ARG A 61 -15.68 20.06 -1.97
CA ARG A 61 -16.27 19.11 -1.01
C ARG A 61 -17.30 19.78 -0.12
N SER A 62 -17.06 21.01 0.32
CA SER A 62 -18.03 21.82 1.05
C SER A 62 -19.33 21.98 0.25
N LYS A 63 -19.23 22.40 -1.01
CA LYS A 63 -20.41 22.54 -1.89
C LYS A 63 -21.14 21.23 -2.14
N GLN A 64 -20.41 20.14 -2.31
CA GLN A 64 -21.00 18.82 -2.46
C GLN A 64 -21.75 18.39 -1.19
N ILE A 65 -21.17 18.60 -0.02
CA ILE A 65 -21.79 18.27 1.27
C ILE A 65 -23.05 19.13 1.50
N GLU A 66 -23.01 20.43 1.22
CA GLU A 66 -24.18 21.32 1.29
C GLU A 66 -25.31 20.82 0.39
N PHE A 67 -25.00 20.45 -0.85
CA PHE A 67 -25.98 19.88 -1.78
C PHE A 67 -26.56 18.58 -1.26
N LEU A 68 -25.73 17.63 -0.82
CA LEU A 68 -26.18 16.35 -0.27
C LEU A 68 -27.04 16.56 0.98
N ALA A 69 -26.64 17.46 1.89
CA ALA A 69 -27.41 17.77 3.10
C ALA A 69 -28.81 18.29 2.75
N SER A 70 -28.94 19.09 1.68
CA SER A 70 -30.25 19.58 1.21
C SER A 70 -31.19 18.47 0.72
N LYS A 71 -30.64 17.32 0.31
CA LYS A 71 -31.38 16.17 -0.19
C LYS A 71 -31.60 15.09 0.87
N MET A 72 -30.67 14.95 1.79
CA MET A 72 -30.66 13.88 2.80
C MET A 72 -31.27 14.37 4.13
N LYS A 73 -32.58 14.60 4.15
CA LYS A 73 -33.34 15.27 5.25
C LYS A 73 -33.01 14.78 6.67
N TYR A 74 -32.75 13.49 6.85
CA TYR A 74 -32.60 12.86 8.17
C TYR A 74 -31.21 12.21 8.40
N ARG A 75 -30.29 12.36 7.45
CA ARG A 75 -28.97 11.76 7.54
C ARG A 75 -27.89 12.79 7.33
N LYS A 76 -26.79 12.66 8.06
CA LYS A 76 -25.60 13.46 7.81
C LYS A 76 -24.87 12.92 6.59
N PRO A 77 -24.61 13.73 5.57
CA PRO A 77 -23.87 13.28 4.41
C PRO A 77 -22.41 12.98 4.76
N ILE A 78 -21.85 12.00 4.09
CA ILE A 78 -20.42 11.71 4.04
C ILE A 78 -19.98 11.63 2.59
N VAL A 79 -18.83 12.20 2.28
CA VAL A 79 -18.16 12.06 1.00
C VAL A 79 -16.86 11.31 1.23
N VAL A 80 -16.76 10.12 0.67
CA VAL A 80 -15.53 9.33 0.73
C VAL A 80 -14.67 9.66 -0.49
N SER A 81 -13.43 10.03 -0.26
CA SER A 81 -12.44 10.32 -1.29
C SER A 81 -11.28 9.31 -1.16
N PRO A 82 -11.38 8.14 -1.82
CA PRO A 82 -10.33 7.14 -1.78
C PRO A 82 -9.15 7.59 -2.65
N TYR A 83 -7.96 7.53 -2.07
CA TYR A 83 -6.69 7.81 -2.75
C TYR A 83 -5.68 6.73 -2.36
N ASP A 84 -4.92 6.28 -3.33
CA ASP A 84 -3.80 5.41 -3.06
C ASP A 84 -2.76 6.13 -2.20
N ALA A 85 -2.32 5.49 -1.11
CA ALA A 85 -1.40 6.12 -0.16
C ALA A 85 -0.05 6.49 -0.81
N GLU A 86 0.42 5.69 -1.77
CA GLU A 86 1.66 5.95 -2.49
C GLU A 86 1.61 7.19 -3.39
N LEU A 87 0.44 7.73 -3.71
CA LEU A 87 0.35 9.01 -4.40
C LEU A 87 1.06 10.11 -3.63
N TYR A 88 0.96 10.07 -2.30
CA TYR A 88 1.48 11.12 -1.43
C TYR A 88 2.97 10.95 -1.15
N GLY A 89 3.81 11.48 -2.06
CA GLY A 89 5.26 11.49 -1.97
C GLY A 89 5.99 10.50 -2.86
N HIS A 90 5.36 9.36 -3.25
CA HIS A 90 5.98 8.40 -4.16
C HIS A 90 5.71 8.75 -5.64
N TRP A 91 4.44 8.89 -6.02
CA TRP A 91 4.05 9.28 -7.38
C TRP A 91 3.90 10.78 -7.57
N TRP A 92 3.59 11.48 -6.52
CA TRP A 92 3.36 12.92 -6.50
C TRP A 92 4.17 13.57 -5.38
N TYR A 93 5.27 14.22 -5.76
CA TYR A 93 6.23 14.81 -4.82
C TYR A 93 5.57 15.82 -3.88
N GLU A 94 4.67 16.67 -4.37
CA GLU A 94 3.94 17.67 -3.59
C GLU A 94 2.70 17.10 -2.86
N GLY A 95 2.44 15.81 -2.99
CA GLY A 95 1.29 15.16 -2.38
C GLY A 95 1.17 15.37 -0.86
N PRO A 96 2.25 15.22 -0.07
CA PRO A 96 2.22 15.52 1.37
C PRO A 96 1.87 16.99 1.66
N ILE A 97 2.36 17.94 0.88
CA ILE A 97 2.06 19.36 0.99
C ILE A 97 0.56 19.62 0.72
N PHE A 98 0.05 19.01 -0.35
CA PHE A 98 -1.38 19.09 -0.66
C PHE A 98 -2.23 18.55 0.49
N LEU A 99 -1.87 17.39 1.03
CA LEU A 99 -2.60 16.75 2.12
C LEU A 99 -2.59 17.60 3.40
N GLU A 100 -1.44 18.18 3.76
CA GLU A 100 -1.32 19.12 4.87
C GLU A 100 -2.30 20.29 4.70
N TRP A 101 -2.32 20.90 3.51
CA TRP A 101 -3.21 22.04 3.26
C TRP A 101 -4.68 21.63 3.16
N VAL A 102 -5.00 20.40 2.76
CA VAL A 102 -6.37 19.89 2.86
C VAL A 102 -6.83 19.86 4.32
N PHE A 103 -6.02 19.35 5.25
CA PHE A 103 -6.35 19.37 6.67
C PHE A 103 -6.49 20.79 7.22
N ARG A 104 -5.57 21.69 6.89
CA ARG A 104 -5.63 23.09 7.34
C ARG A 104 -6.88 23.81 6.80
N ALA A 105 -7.15 23.70 5.51
CA ALA A 105 -8.33 24.33 4.90
C ALA A 105 -9.65 23.72 5.42
N THR A 106 -9.65 22.44 5.75
CA THR A 106 -10.84 21.80 6.35
C THR A 106 -11.15 22.36 7.74
N ALA A 107 -10.13 22.70 8.54
CA ALA A 107 -10.33 23.32 9.84
C ALA A 107 -11.04 24.69 9.75
N GLU A 108 -10.96 25.35 8.60
CA GLU A 108 -11.63 26.62 8.29
C GLU A 108 -12.99 26.44 7.60
N SER A 109 -13.40 25.19 7.34
CA SER A 109 -14.60 24.87 6.57
C SER A 109 -15.80 24.50 7.45
N ASN A 110 -16.93 24.22 6.80
CA ASN A 110 -18.19 23.84 7.45
C ASN A 110 -18.36 22.31 7.61
N PHE A 111 -17.33 21.50 7.36
CA PHE A 111 -17.34 20.06 7.54
C PHE A 111 -16.06 19.56 8.23
N SER A 112 -16.07 18.33 8.70
CA SER A 112 -14.93 17.71 9.37
C SER A 112 -14.41 16.51 8.58
N MET A 113 -13.10 16.29 8.61
CA MET A 113 -12.51 15.03 8.13
C MET A 113 -12.61 13.98 9.23
N ILE A 114 -13.13 12.82 8.87
CA ILE A 114 -13.27 11.65 9.73
C ILE A 114 -13.01 10.40 8.94
N THR A 115 -12.74 9.30 9.63
CA THR A 115 -12.69 8.00 8.98
C THR A 115 -14.10 7.44 8.75
N PRO A 116 -14.30 6.51 7.80
CA PRO A 116 -15.57 5.79 7.66
C PRO A 116 -16.00 5.10 8.97
N TYR A 117 -15.06 4.55 9.72
CA TYR A 117 -15.33 3.93 11.01
C TYR A 117 -15.91 4.93 12.02
N GLN A 118 -15.30 6.10 12.19
CA GLN A 118 -15.82 7.17 13.05
C GLN A 118 -17.20 7.65 12.62
N TYR A 119 -17.50 7.63 11.32
CA TYR A 119 -18.83 7.94 10.84
C TYR A 119 -19.86 6.90 11.30
N LEU A 120 -19.54 5.61 11.19
CA LEU A 120 -20.41 4.53 11.65
C LEU A 120 -20.64 4.54 13.16
N GLU A 121 -19.62 4.88 13.95
CA GLU A 121 -19.78 5.07 15.40
C GLU A 121 -20.73 6.22 15.74
N ARG A 122 -20.64 7.36 15.04
CA ARG A 122 -21.50 8.53 15.26
C ARG A 122 -22.92 8.32 14.74
N TYR A 123 -23.06 7.58 13.66
CA TYR A 123 -24.31 7.35 12.95
C TYR A 123 -24.50 5.86 12.66
N PRO A 124 -24.83 5.06 13.68
CA PRO A 124 -24.85 3.60 13.56
C PRO A 124 -26.01 3.05 12.70
N THR A 125 -27.05 3.88 12.47
CA THR A 125 -28.20 3.45 11.66
C THR A 125 -28.00 3.91 10.22
N ASN A 126 -27.63 2.98 9.36
CA ASN A 126 -27.38 3.22 7.93
C ASN A 126 -28.22 2.27 7.06
N GLN A 127 -28.34 2.62 5.79
CA GLN A 127 -28.98 1.76 4.81
C GLN A 127 -28.07 0.55 4.54
N ILE A 128 -28.65 -0.64 4.60
CA ILE A 128 -28.02 -1.86 4.12
C ILE A 128 -28.30 -1.98 2.63
N VAL A 129 -27.27 -2.26 1.85
CA VAL A 129 -27.35 -2.41 0.41
C VAL A 129 -26.57 -3.64 -0.04
N ASP A 130 -27.09 -4.33 -1.05
CA ASP A 130 -26.33 -5.32 -1.80
C ASP A 130 -25.50 -4.58 -2.86
N VAL A 131 -24.19 -4.74 -2.79
CA VAL A 131 -23.28 -4.13 -3.77
C VAL A 131 -23.02 -5.11 -4.91
N SER A 132 -22.94 -4.59 -6.14
CA SER A 132 -22.51 -5.39 -7.28
C SER A 132 -21.07 -5.86 -7.08
N MET A 133 -20.78 -7.06 -7.59
CA MET A 133 -19.42 -7.59 -7.61
C MET A 133 -18.50 -6.60 -8.35
N SER A 134 -17.47 -6.16 -7.68
CA SER A 134 -16.51 -5.18 -8.20
C SER A 134 -15.20 -5.24 -7.45
N SER A 135 -14.16 -4.67 -8.03
CA SER A 135 -12.88 -4.48 -7.37
C SER A 135 -12.20 -3.20 -7.85
N TRP A 136 -11.06 -2.88 -7.30
CA TRP A 136 -10.18 -1.79 -7.77
C TRP A 136 -9.47 -2.13 -9.09
N GLY A 137 -9.58 -3.36 -9.59
CA GLY A 137 -8.95 -3.84 -10.81
C GLY A 137 -9.41 -3.12 -12.09
N ALA A 138 -8.81 -3.51 -13.21
CA ALA A 138 -9.15 -2.97 -14.52
C ALA A 138 -10.65 -3.16 -14.81
N ASN A 139 -11.28 -2.13 -15.35
CA ASN A 139 -12.71 -2.09 -15.64
C ASN A 139 -13.65 -2.30 -14.40
N GLY A 140 -13.10 -2.16 -13.19
CA GLY A 140 -13.84 -2.38 -11.94
C GLY A 140 -13.95 -3.85 -11.53
N TYR A 141 -13.17 -4.74 -12.15
CA TYR A 141 -13.10 -6.17 -11.84
C TYR A 141 -11.68 -6.59 -11.41
N TYR A 142 -11.46 -7.88 -11.17
CA TYR A 142 -10.27 -8.41 -10.50
C TYR A 142 -8.98 -8.39 -11.34
N ASP A 143 -9.07 -8.07 -12.62
CA ASP A 143 -7.89 -7.92 -13.49
C ASP A 143 -6.85 -7.01 -12.86
N VAL A 144 -5.59 -7.25 -13.18
CA VAL A 144 -4.38 -6.75 -12.54
C VAL A 144 -3.94 -7.66 -11.40
N TRP A 145 -4.77 -7.87 -10.37
CA TRP A 145 -4.39 -8.71 -9.21
C TRP A 145 -4.70 -10.19 -9.41
N ILE A 146 -5.65 -10.55 -10.28
CA ILE A 146 -5.89 -11.94 -10.69
C ILE A 146 -5.88 -11.99 -12.21
N ASP A 147 -4.76 -12.41 -12.76
CA ASP A 147 -4.50 -12.53 -14.19
C ASP A 147 -3.62 -13.75 -14.47
N GLY A 148 -3.64 -14.26 -15.70
CA GLY A 148 -2.82 -15.42 -16.08
C GLY A 148 -1.31 -15.25 -15.86
N SER A 149 -0.82 -14.01 -15.66
CA SER A 149 0.58 -13.73 -15.32
C SER A 149 0.91 -13.91 -13.83
N ASN A 150 -0.10 -13.94 -12.95
CA ASN A 150 0.09 -13.92 -11.50
C ASN A 150 -0.82 -14.87 -10.69
N ASP A 151 -1.85 -15.45 -11.27
CA ASP A 151 -2.85 -16.26 -10.57
C ASP A 151 -2.26 -17.47 -9.83
N TYR A 152 -1.14 -18.05 -10.32
CA TYR A 152 -0.44 -19.17 -9.70
C TYR A 152 0.09 -18.83 -8.29
N VAL A 153 0.31 -17.53 -7.97
CA VAL A 153 0.83 -17.08 -6.67
C VAL A 153 -0.14 -17.41 -5.55
N TYR A 154 -1.43 -17.25 -5.78
CA TYR A 154 -2.46 -17.38 -4.74
C TYR A 154 -2.53 -18.74 -4.08
N ARG A 155 -2.31 -19.83 -4.81
CA ARG A 155 -2.25 -21.18 -4.21
C ARG A 155 -1.13 -21.30 -3.16
N HIS A 156 -0.01 -20.62 -3.37
CA HIS A 156 1.11 -20.60 -2.43
C HIS A 156 0.82 -19.70 -1.24
N LEU A 157 0.22 -18.54 -1.47
CA LEU A 157 -0.19 -17.61 -0.41
C LEU A 157 -1.25 -18.23 0.49
N HIS A 158 -2.27 -18.88 -0.09
CA HIS A 158 -3.29 -19.58 0.69
C HIS A 158 -2.68 -20.71 1.54
N LYS A 159 -1.75 -21.49 0.96
CA LYS A 159 -1.07 -22.54 1.73
C LYS A 159 -0.20 -21.97 2.85
N ALA A 160 0.51 -20.88 2.59
CA ALA A 160 1.30 -20.19 3.61
C ALA A 160 0.41 -19.63 4.75
N ALA A 161 -0.73 -19.01 4.39
CA ALA A 161 -1.70 -18.53 5.37
C ALA A 161 -2.28 -19.68 6.23
N GLN A 162 -2.63 -20.82 5.61
CA GLN A 162 -3.08 -22.00 6.37
C GLN A 162 -2.03 -22.47 7.37
N LYS A 163 -0.73 -22.51 6.99
CA LYS A 163 0.36 -22.90 7.87
C LYS A 163 0.54 -21.90 9.03
N MET A 164 0.41 -20.60 8.75
CA MET A 164 0.47 -19.57 9.79
C MET A 164 -0.69 -19.72 10.78
N ILE A 165 -1.91 -19.91 10.31
CA ILE A 165 -3.10 -20.13 11.14
C ILE A 165 -2.95 -21.41 11.97
N GLU A 166 -2.43 -22.49 11.38
CA GLU A 166 -2.20 -23.76 12.07
C GLU A 166 -1.29 -23.57 13.30
N VAL A 167 -0.14 -22.90 13.13
CA VAL A 167 0.79 -22.70 14.24
C VAL A 167 0.28 -21.68 15.25
N ALA A 168 -0.45 -20.67 14.82
CA ALA A 168 -1.03 -19.66 15.71
C ALA A 168 -2.12 -20.26 16.61
N ASN A 169 -2.90 -21.24 16.13
CA ASN A 169 -3.90 -21.96 16.90
C ASN A 169 -3.32 -23.20 17.62
N GLY A 170 -2.06 -23.52 17.38
CA GLY A 170 -1.37 -24.67 17.99
C GLY A 170 -0.90 -24.40 19.42
N ARG A 171 0.14 -25.12 19.83
CA ARG A 171 0.75 -24.92 21.12
C ARG A 171 1.45 -23.56 21.26
N GLU A 172 1.53 -23.08 22.49
CA GLU A 172 2.38 -21.92 22.79
C GLU A 172 3.88 -22.25 22.56
N PRO A 173 4.69 -21.23 22.20
CA PRO A 173 6.13 -21.40 22.10
C PRO A 173 6.74 -21.74 23.46
N TYR A 174 7.69 -22.66 23.50
CA TYR A 174 8.37 -23.07 24.72
C TYR A 174 9.49 -22.12 25.15
N ASN A 175 10.01 -21.34 24.22
CA ASN A 175 11.15 -20.46 24.44
C ASN A 175 11.10 -19.24 23.51
N GLU A 176 12.02 -18.32 23.74
CA GLU A 176 12.12 -17.06 22.98
C GLU A 176 12.41 -17.30 21.49
N LEU A 177 13.24 -18.29 21.14
CA LEU A 177 13.54 -18.59 19.74
C LEU A 177 12.29 -19.02 18.97
N GLU A 178 11.47 -19.89 19.57
CA GLU A 178 10.20 -20.29 18.94
C GLU A 178 9.23 -19.11 18.79
N TYR A 179 9.15 -18.24 19.80
CA TYR A 179 8.32 -17.03 19.74
C TYR A 179 8.76 -16.10 18.62
N ARG A 180 10.06 -15.83 18.51
CA ARG A 180 10.66 -15.04 17.43
C ARG A 180 10.39 -15.64 16.06
N ALA A 181 10.58 -16.95 15.91
CA ALA A 181 10.32 -17.67 14.67
C ALA A 181 8.86 -17.56 14.22
N LEU A 182 7.89 -17.67 15.14
CA LEU A 182 6.46 -17.49 14.82
C LEU A 182 6.14 -16.06 14.40
N ASN A 183 6.74 -15.06 15.05
CA ASN A 183 6.59 -13.66 14.64
C ASN A 183 7.23 -13.41 13.27
N GLN A 184 8.37 -14.03 12.98
CA GLN A 184 8.99 -13.92 11.67
C GLN A 184 8.15 -14.61 10.59
N MET A 185 7.53 -15.75 10.87
CA MET A 185 6.56 -16.36 9.95
C MET A 185 5.43 -15.39 9.58
N ALA A 186 4.91 -14.65 10.56
CA ALA A 186 3.87 -13.65 10.33
C ALA A 186 4.37 -12.52 9.40
N ARG A 187 5.60 -12.03 9.59
CA ARG A 187 6.22 -11.03 8.70
C ARG A 187 6.39 -11.55 7.28
N GLU A 188 6.94 -12.77 7.14
CA GLU A 188 7.15 -13.38 5.82
C GLU A 188 5.81 -13.56 5.08
N LEU A 189 4.73 -13.93 5.78
CA LEU A 189 3.40 -14.02 5.20
C LEU A 189 2.92 -12.66 4.69
N MET A 190 2.98 -11.62 5.53
CA MET A 190 2.54 -10.27 5.14
C MET A 190 3.33 -9.74 3.95
N MET A 191 4.64 -9.96 3.92
CA MET A 191 5.50 -9.53 2.81
C MET A 191 5.23 -10.33 1.54
N ALA A 192 4.90 -11.63 1.65
CA ALA A 192 4.49 -12.43 0.50
C ALA A 192 3.13 -11.98 -0.07
N GLN A 193 2.22 -11.53 0.78
CA GLN A 193 0.86 -11.10 0.43
C GLN A 193 0.77 -9.64 -0.08
N THR A 194 1.89 -8.94 -0.20
CA THR A 194 1.91 -7.58 -0.74
C THR A 194 1.42 -7.57 -2.18
N SER A 195 0.30 -6.91 -2.44
CA SER A 195 -0.35 -6.83 -3.76
C SER A 195 0.51 -6.17 -4.86
N CYS A 196 1.59 -5.52 -4.47
CA CYS A 196 2.56 -4.97 -5.42
C CYS A 196 3.22 -6.06 -6.28
N TRP A 197 3.34 -7.29 -5.81
CA TRP A 197 3.97 -8.35 -6.59
C TRP A 197 3.14 -8.73 -7.80
N GLU A 198 1.85 -8.93 -7.61
CA GLU A 198 0.91 -9.23 -8.70
C GLU A 198 0.82 -8.07 -9.70
N PHE A 199 0.80 -6.83 -9.19
CA PHE A 199 0.82 -5.63 -10.02
C PHE A 199 2.09 -5.55 -10.89
N ILE A 200 3.27 -5.80 -10.32
CA ILE A 200 4.54 -5.80 -11.05
C ILE A 200 4.57 -6.92 -12.11
N MET A 201 4.04 -8.10 -11.79
CA MET A 201 3.94 -9.21 -12.73
C MET A 201 3.03 -8.86 -13.90
N TYR A 202 1.86 -8.29 -13.63
CA TYR A 202 0.90 -7.85 -14.65
C TYR A 202 1.44 -6.74 -15.55
N THR A 203 2.07 -5.73 -14.97
CA THR A 203 2.61 -4.58 -15.72
C THR A 203 3.91 -4.90 -16.46
N GLY A 204 4.55 -6.00 -16.16
CA GLY A 204 5.77 -6.43 -16.84
C GLY A 204 7.03 -5.64 -16.49
N THR A 205 6.99 -4.78 -15.46
CA THR A 205 8.09 -3.83 -15.19
C THR A 205 9.33 -4.46 -14.58
N MET A 206 9.15 -5.36 -13.58
CA MET A 206 10.23 -6.03 -12.86
C MET A 206 9.83 -7.47 -12.48
N VAL A 207 9.29 -8.21 -13.43
CA VAL A 207 8.67 -9.53 -13.22
C VAL A 207 9.57 -10.49 -12.45
N GLY A 208 10.83 -10.64 -12.86
CA GLY A 208 11.79 -11.53 -12.17
C GLY A 208 12.04 -11.16 -10.71
N TYR A 209 12.00 -9.86 -10.38
CA TYR A 209 12.11 -9.40 -9.00
C TYR A 209 10.88 -9.78 -8.17
N ALA A 210 9.68 -9.57 -8.70
CA ALA A 210 8.44 -9.91 -8.01
C ALA A 210 8.34 -11.42 -7.76
N HIS A 211 8.61 -12.24 -8.77
CA HIS A 211 8.69 -13.69 -8.63
C HIS A 211 9.65 -14.14 -7.52
N LYS A 212 10.87 -13.57 -7.55
CA LYS A 212 11.89 -13.88 -6.55
C LYS A 212 11.41 -13.51 -5.14
N LYS A 213 10.82 -12.32 -4.96
CA LYS A 213 10.35 -11.86 -3.65
C LYS A 213 9.26 -12.75 -3.07
N VAL A 214 8.21 -13.04 -3.84
CA VAL A 214 7.15 -13.95 -3.39
C VAL A 214 7.73 -15.32 -3.03
N SER A 215 8.58 -15.88 -3.92
CA SER A 215 9.20 -17.17 -3.70
C SER A 215 10.07 -17.21 -2.43
N ASP A 216 10.90 -16.18 -2.22
CA ASP A 216 11.78 -16.09 -1.05
C ASP A 216 10.96 -16.05 0.25
N HIS A 217 9.93 -15.19 0.32
CA HIS A 217 9.10 -15.05 1.53
C HIS A 217 8.29 -16.32 1.81
N VAL A 218 7.66 -16.90 0.81
CA VAL A 218 6.93 -18.17 0.94
C VAL A 218 7.88 -19.30 1.39
N HIS A 219 9.06 -19.40 0.79
CA HIS A 219 10.05 -20.41 1.16
C HIS A 219 10.52 -20.28 2.62
N ARG A 220 10.83 -19.04 3.07
CA ARG A 220 11.24 -18.79 4.45
C ARG A 220 10.13 -19.13 5.43
N LEU A 221 8.89 -18.78 5.12
CA LEU A 221 7.74 -19.14 5.95
C LEU A 221 7.62 -20.67 6.08
N PHE A 222 7.70 -21.41 4.98
CA PHE A 222 7.62 -22.87 5.04
C PHE A 222 8.78 -23.49 5.79
N LYS A 223 10.00 -22.99 5.62
CA LYS A 223 11.14 -23.46 6.39
C LYS A 223 10.97 -23.21 7.88
N LEU A 224 10.56 -21.99 8.28
CA LEU A 224 10.25 -21.68 9.69
C LEU A 224 9.17 -22.61 10.25
N TYR A 225 8.11 -22.84 9.47
CA TYR A 225 7.04 -23.77 9.86
C TYR A 225 7.57 -25.19 10.11
N GLU A 226 8.31 -25.76 9.16
CA GLU A 226 8.85 -27.12 9.28
C GLU A 226 9.86 -27.22 10.45
N ASP A 227 10.76 -26.25 10.58
CA ASP A 227 11.75 -26.24 11.66
C ASP A 227 11.07 -26.09 13.04
N PHE A 228 10.03 -25.25 13.15
CA PHE A 228 9.23 -25.13 14.37
C PHE A 228 8.52 -26.45 14.73
N LYS A 229 7.89 -27.09 13.75
CA LYS A 229 7.17 -28.37 13.96
C LYS A 229 8.12 -29.51 14.36
N ASN A 230 9.33 -29.51 13.82
CA ASN A 230 10.34 -30.56 14.06
C ASN A 230 11.26 -30.26 15.26
N GLY A 231 11.20 -29.05 15.83
CA GLY A 231 12.10 -28.61 16.89
C GLY A 231 13.56 -28.42 16.43
N THR A 232 13.75 -28.03 15.16
CA THR A 232 15.06 -27.89 14.50
C THR A 232 15.37 -26.43 14.13
N LEU A 233 14.79 -25.46 14.84
CA LEU A 233 15.04 -24.03 14.60
C LEU A 233 16.53 -23.69 14.80
N ASP A 234 17.09 -23.03 13.79
CA ASP A 234 18.44 -22.49 13.83
C ASP A 234 18.39 -21.00 14.22
N GLU A 235 18.90 -20.67 15.40
CA GLU A 235 18.88 -19.31 15.93
C GLU A 235 19.63 -18.32 15.04
N SER A 236 20.75 -18.73 14.47
CA SER A 236 21.56 -17.87 13.61
C SER A 236 20.81 -17.50 12.32
N TRP A 237 20.11 -18.46 11.74
CA TRP A 237 19.30 -18.22 10.56
C TRP A 237 18.04 -17.40 10.87
N VAL A 238 17.38 -17.63 12.01
CA VAL A 238 16.25 -16.78 12.44
C VAL A 238 16.72 -15.33 12.61
N ALA A 239 17.83 -15.09 13.30
CA ALA A 239 18.40 -13.76 13.48
C ALA A 239 18.78 -13.08 12.14
N GLU A 240 19.33 -13.85 11.18
CA GLU A 240 19.62 -13.32 9.84
C GLU A 240 18.39 -12.81 9.13
N ILE A 241 17.32 -13.61 9.08
CA ILE A 241 16.10 -13.19 8.38
C ILE A 241 15.36 -12.05 9.10
N GLU A 242 15.36 -12.02 10.43
CA GLU A 242 14.86 -10.90 11.22
C GLU A 242 15.59 -9.60 10.92
N SER A 243 16.93 -9.63 10.80
CA SER A 243 17.73 -8.45 10.49
C SER A 243 17.44 -7.87 9.11
N ARG A 244 17.04 -8.70 8.17
CA ARG A 244 16.74 -8.33 6.78
C ARG A 244 15.30 -7.92 6.57
N ASP A 245 14.38 -8.65 7.17
CA ASP A 245 12.94 -8.54 6.94
C ASP A 245 12.22 -8.23 8.26
N ASN A 246 12.48 -7.03 8.85
CA ASN A 246 12.01 -6.62 10.18
C ASN A 246 10.82 -5.66 10.16
N ILE A 247 10.02 -5.66 9.11
CA ILE A 247 8.79 -4.87 9.07
C ILE A 247 7.90 -5.23 10.27
N PHE A 248 7.24 -4.22 10.84
CA PHE A 248 6.44 -4.37 12.04
C PHE A 248 7.22 -5.05 13.19
N PRO A 249 8.19 -4.36 13.82
CA PRO A 249 9.04 -4.95 14.86
C PRO A 249 8.26 -5.61 16.01
N GLU A 250 7.10 -5.05 16.34
CA GLU A 250 6.22 -5.51 17.44
C GLU A 250 5.09 -6.43 16.95
N ILE A 251 5.26 -7.10 15.82
CA ILE A 251 4.24 -8.03 15.32
C ILE A 251 4.02 -9.16 16.32
N GLU A 252 2.77 -9.55 16.49
CA GLU A 252 2.36 -10.63 17.35
C GLU A 252 1.68 -11.73 16.54
N TYR A 253 2.30 -12.90 16.43
CA TYR A 253 1.81 -14.01 15.61
C TYR A 253 0.40 -14.47 16.00
N ARG A 254 0.01 -14.24 17.27
CA ARG A 254 -1.32 -14.59 17.78
C ARG A 254 -2.45 -13.82 17.11
N MET A 255 -2.14 -12.75 16.37
CA MET A 255 -3.14 -12.06 15.53
C MET A 255 -3.77 -12.97 14.47
N TYR A 256 -3.09 -14.08 14.13
CA TYR A 256 -3.61 -15.09 13.20
C TYR A 256 -4.45 -16.17 13.88
N ARG A 257 -4.68 -16.09 15.18
CA ARG A 257 -5.60 -16.99 15.86
C ARG A 257 -7.02 -16.75 15.39
N THR A 258 -7.72 -17.83 15.11
CA THR A 258 -9.12 -17.79 14.72
C THR A 258 -9.96 -18.46 15.79
N SER A 259 -11.07 -17.81 16.15
CA SER A 259 -12.06 -18.42 17.08
C SER A 259 -13.01 -19.39 16.37
N TRP A 260 -12.75 -19.68 15.09
CA TRP A 260 -13.69 -20.37 14.20
C TRP A 260 -13.20 -21.74 13.72
N LEU A 261 -12.11 -22.29 14.30
CA LEU A 261 -11.63 -23.64 14.00
C LEU A 261 -11.75 -24.55 15.22
#